data_0c431682e19a22a758019a5adc321825
#
_entry.id   0c431682e19a22a758019a5adc321825
#
_cell.length_a   1.000
_cell.length_b   1.000
_cell.length_c   1.000
_cell.angle_alpha   90.00
_cell.angle_beta   90.00
_cell.angle_gamma   90.00
#
_symmetry.space_group_name_H-M   'P 1'
#
loop_
_entity.id
_entity.type
_entity.pdbx_description
1 polymer ?
#
loop_
_entity_poly.entity_id
_entity_poly.type
_entity_poly.pdbx_seq_one_letter_code
_entity_poly.pdbx_strand_id
1 'polypeptide(L)'
;MNRINYKLLLSRIKGKTVIRPNASTSGTLSGHAAGEPFGRLVYNELKKMYPHNIFKQYEYLNDLYRTHPQAISLEDKKALFESPIALFLLSRGDSATRLWNPRNIFEEKQNDTADILFHDNNFFEIIDVKTRNMAKLAMAPNIISAYKVAQMCTYIIDNEEYDTINIKYIEIDWKESGTEHLICEETYIGELFKANPNTLYINWAAAMQIQFHVNELDQSFKGNLNDWAKGYLKMFVKSAEHRIDTMYQKYVAPFKKYIY
;
A
#
# COMPACT_ATOMS: atom_id res chain seq x y z
N MET A 1 -20.80 -5.40 -10.94
CA MET A 1 -19.55 -5.24 -10.20
C MET A 1 -19.80 -4.33 -9.00
N ASN A 2 -19.82 -4.89 -7.82
CA ASN A 2 -19.98 -4.10 -6.60
C ASN A 2 -18.68 -3.36 -6.33
N ARG A 3 -18.72 -2.03 -6.23
CA ARG A 3 -17.57 -1.23 -5.80
C ARG A 3 -17.83 -0.70 -4.40
N ILE A 4 -16.76 -0.50 -3.63
CA ILE A 4 -16.87 0.03 -2.28
C ILE A 4 -17.44 1.45 -2.30
N ASN A 5 -18.45 1.69 -1.47
CA ASN A 5 -18.97 3.03 -1.22
C ASN A 5 -18.10 3.74 -0.17
N TYR A 6 -17.00 4.33 -0.62
CA TYR A 6 -16.06 5.01 0.27
C TYR A 6 -16.66 6.23 0.97
N LYS A 7 -17.57 6.97 0.32
CA LYS A 7 -18.24 8.10 0.98
C LYS A 7 -18.99 7.65 2.24
N LEU A 8 -19.70 6.53 2.14
CA LEU A 8 -20.38 5.95 3.30
C LEU A 8 -19.39 5.41 4.33
N LEU A 9 -18.33 4.72 3.90
CA LEU A 9 -17.30 4.21 4.80
C LEU A 9 -16.67 5.34 5.63
N LEU A 10 -16.17 6.38 4.97
CA LEU A 10 -15.51 7.50 5.63
C LEU A 10 -16.44 8.23 6.60
N SER A 11 -17.73 8.39 6.24
CA SER A 11 -18.72 8.98 7.14
C SER A 11 -19.01 8.14 8.40
N ARG A 12 -18.82 6.81 8.32
CA ARG A 12 -18.96 5.92 9.47
C ARG A 12 -17.74 5.90 10.38
N ILE A 13 -16.57 6.23 9.85
CA ILE A 13 -15.31 6.24 10.59
C ILE A 13 -15.08 7.59 11.29
N LYS A 14 -15.41 8.69 10.64
CA LYS A 14 -15.27 10.05 11.20
C LYS A 14 -16.00 10.18 12.52
N GLY A 15 -15.34 10.72 13.54
CA GLY A 15 -15.85 10.88 14.89
C GLY A 15 -15.83 9.60 15.75
N LYS A 16 -15.40 8.46 15.19
CA LYS A 16 -15.26 7.22 15.99
C LYS A 16 -14.01 7.28 16.87
N THR A 17 -14.12 6.64 18.02
CA THR A 17 -13.02 6.46 18.94
C THR A 17 -12.49 5.03 18.87
N VAL A 18 -11.18 4.89 19.08
CA VAL A 18 -10.51 3.60 19.27
C VAL A 18 -9.72 3.63 20.57
N ILE A 19 -9.48 2.45 21.14
CA ILE A 19 -8.68 2.33 22.36
C ILE A 19 -7.24 2.72 22.02
N ARG A 20 -6.65 3.58 22.83
CA ARG A 20 -5.26 3.95 22.75
C ARG A 20 -4.38 2.74 23.02
N PRO A 21 -3.49 2.33 22.12
CA PRO A 21 -2.53 1.28 22.42
C PRO A 21 -1.67 1.69 23.62
N ASN A 22 -1.26 0.72 24.42
CA ASN A 22 -0.35 0.97 25.54
C ASN A 22 0.87 1.73 25.01
N ALA A 23 1.13 2.90 25.58
CA ALA A 23 2.31 3.67 25.23
C ALA A 23 3.55 2.81 25.46
N SER A 24 4.43 2.72 24.46
CA SER A 24 5.79 2.27 24.71
C SER A 24 6.39 3.15 25.82
N THR A 25 7.35 2.65 26.54
CA THR A 25 8.03 3.29 27.70
C THR A 25 8.48 4.76 27.49
N SER A 26 8.40 5.28 26.28
CA SER A 26 8.73 6.67 25.94
C SER A 26 7.55 7.65 26.02
N GLY A 27 6.35 7.22 26.39
CA GLY A 27 5.17 8.10 26.57
C GLY A 27 4.59 8.70 25.28
N THR A 28 5.23 8.50 24.13
CA THR A 28 4.83 9.08 22.85
C THR A 28 4.32 7.98 21.93
N LEU A 29 3.04 8.03 21.54
CA LEU A 29 2.51 7.13 20.52
C LEU A 29 3.21 7.39 19.18
N SER A 30 3.91 6.37 18.67
CA SER A 30 4.37 6.39 17.29
C SER A 30 3.16 6.31 16.34
N GLY A 31 3.27 6.90 15.15
CA GLY A 31 2.25 6.76 14.11
C GLY A 31 1.92 5.30 13.81
N HIS A 32 2.91 4.41 13.90
CA HIS A 32 2.75 2.96 13.70
C HIS A 32 1.86 2.32 14.79
N ALA A 33 2.01 2.70 16.05
CA ALA A 33 1.19 2.14 17.13
C ALA A 33 -0.28 2.59 17.04
N ALA A 34 -0.56 3.79 16.53
CA ALA A 34 -1.92 4.27 16.29
C ALA A 34 -2.55 3.66 15.02
N GLY A 35 -1.72 3.15 14.09
CA GLY A 35 -2.17 2.55 12.83
C GLY A 35 -3.04 1.32 13.02
N GLU A 36 -2.65 0.41 13.92
CA GLU A 36 -3.35 -0.85 14.13
C GLU A 36 -4.81 -0.69 14.58
N PRO A 37 -5.16 0.08 15.63
CA PRO A 37 -6.55 0.22 16.04
C PRO A 37 -7.44 0.90 14.98
N PHE A 38 -6.92 1.88 14.25
CA PHE A 38 -7.66 2.51 13.16
C PHE A 38 -7.78 1.60 11.94
N GLY A 39 -6.73 0.85 11.59
CA GLY A 39 -6.80 -0.18 10.55
C GLY A 39 -7.86 -1.24 10.85
N ARG A 40 -7.95 -1.67 12.12
CA ARG A 40 -9.00 -2.58 12.60
C ARG A 40 -10.40 -1.97 12.51
N LEU A 41 -10.56 -0.69 12.84
CA LEU A 41 -11.82 0.03 12.69
C LEU A 41 -12.27 0.03 11.22
N VAL A 42 -11.39 0.41 10.29
CA VAL A 42 -11.69 0.42 8.85
C VAL A 42 -12.07 -0.98 8.35
N TYR A 43 -11.27 -1.99 8.71
CA TYR A 43 -11.56 -3.38 8.35
C TYR A 43 -12.95 -3.82 8.84
N ASN A 44 -13.28 -3.57 10.08
CA ASN A 44 -14.55 -3.97 10.67
C ASN A 44 -15.75 -3.27 10.01
N GLU A 45 -15.63 -1.98 9.69
CA GLU A 45 -16.69 -1.26 8.98
C GLU A 45 -16.86 -1.77 7.55
N LEU A 46 -15.77 -2.02 6.83
CA LEU A 46 -15.81 -2.63 5.51
C LEU A 46 -16.40 -4.05 5.54
N LYS A 47 -16.02 -4.87 6.52
CA LYS A 47 -16.53 -6.25 6.68
C LYS A 47 -18.03 -6.28 6.97
N LYS A 48 -18.56 -5.29 7.70
CA LYS A 48 -20.02 -5.12 7.89
C LYS A 48 -20.73 -4.73 6.61
N MET A 49 -20.10 -3.89 5.78
CA MET A 49 -20.69 -3.43 4.50
C MET A 49 -20.60 -4.51 3.40
N TYR A 50 -19.52 -5.29 3.39
CA TYR A 50 -19.19 -6.26 2.33
C TYR A 50 -18.67 -7.57 2.97
N PRO A 51 -19.52 -8.35 3.64
CA PRO A 51 -19.08 -9.48 4.49
C PRO A 51 -18.36 -10.59 3.72
N HIS A 52 -18.66 -10.76 2.43
CA HIS A 52 -18.10 -11.83 1.60
C HIS A 52 -16.94 -11.37 0.71
N ASN A 53 -16.68 -10.05 0.63
CA ASN A 53 -15.71 -9.49 -0.30
C ASN A 53 -14.49 -8.87 0.39
N ILE A 54 -14.51 -8.70 1.73
CA ILE A 54 -13.45 -8.08 2.50
C ILE A 54 -12.65 -9.14 3.24
N PHE A 55 -11.32 -9.05 3.11
CA PHE A 55 -10.37 -9.97 3.71
C PHE A 55 -9.14 -9.22 4.23
N LYS A 56 -8.44 -9.78 5.20
CA LYS A 56 -7.02 -9.54 5.36
C LYS A 56 -6.26 -10.30 4.28
N GLN A 57 -5.09 -9.81 3.85
CA GLN A 57 -4.33 -10.49 2.80
C GLN A 57 -4.06 -11.96 3.13
N TYR A 58 -3.62 -12.26 4.36
CA TYR A 58 -3.37 -13.65 4.78
C TYR A 58 -4.64 -14.52 4.84
N GLU A 59 -5.78 -13.94 5.22
CA GLU A 59 -7.07 -14.65 5.25
C GLU A 59 -7.47 -15.08 3.83
N TYR A 60 -7.35 -14.16 2.87
CA TYR A 60 -7.65 -14.43 1.47
C TYR A 60 -6.75 -15.53 0.89
N LEU A 61 -5.43 -15.42 1.11
CA LEU A 61 -4.46 -16.41 0.63
C LEU A 61 -4.69 -17.78 1.27
N ASN A 62 -5.01 -17.82 2.55
CA ASN A 62 -5.31 -19.04 3.29
C ASN A 62 -6.57 -19.72 2.75
N ASP A 63 -7.63 -18.96 2.50
CA ASP A 63 -8.87 -19.49 1.95
C ASP A 63 -8.68 -20.03 0.52
N LEU A 64 -7.98 -19.23 -0.30
CA LEU A 64 -7.63 -19.63 -1.67
C LEU A 64 -6.82 -20.94 -1.71
N TYR A 65 -5.80 -21.07 -0.86
CA TYR A 65 -4.98 -22.26 -0.76
C TYR A 65 -5.76 -23.48 -0.24
N ARG A 66 -6.62 -23.28 0.77
CA ARG A 66 -7.46 -24.35 1.33
C ARG A 66 -8.46 -24.90 0.33
N THR A 67 -9.01 -24.04 -0.52
CA THR A 67 -9.98 -24.43 -1.55
C THR A 67 -9.33 -25.01 -2.80
N HIS A 68 -8.04 -24.73 -3.02
CA HIS A 68 -7.29 -25.20 -4.19
C HIS A 68 -5.94 -25.86 -3.79
N PRO A 69 -5.96 -26.93 -3.00
CA PRO A 69 -4.73 -27.54 -2.46
C PRO A 69 -3.85 -28.18 -3.55
N GLN A 70 -4.40 -28.42 -4.74
CA GLN A 70 -3.69 -28.94 -5.91
C GLN A 70 -2.84 -27.90 -6.64
N ALA A 71 -3.03 -26.61 -6.38
CA ALA A 71 -2.28 -25.54 -7.04
C ALA A 71 -0.87 -25.43 -6.42
N ILE A 72 0.03 -26.30 -6.85
CA ILE A 72 1.40 -26.40 -6.32
C ILE A 72 2.38 -25.59 -7.17
N SER A 73 2.27 -25.67 -8.50
CA SER A 73 3.16 -24.97 -9.42
C SER A 73 2.88 -23.45 -9.46
N LEU A 74 3.82 -22.69 -10.01
CA LEU A 74 3.63 -21.26 -10.23
C LEU A 74 2.52 -21.00 -11.26
N GLU A 75 2.42 -21.84 -12.27
CA GLU A 75 1.40 -21.78 -13.33
C GLU A 75 0.00 -22.00 -12.76
N ASP A 76 -0.17 -23.02 -11.89
CA ASP A 76 -1.44 -23.26 -11.21
C ASP A 76 -1.86 -22.03 -10.38
N LYS A 77 -0.89 -21.43 -9.65
CA LYS A 77 -1.15 -20.24 -8.84
C LYS A 77 -1.51 -19.02 -9.68
N LYS A 78 -0.83 -18.81 -10.81
CA LYS A 78 -1.20 -17.75 -11.77
C LYS A 78 -2.64 -17.91 -12.26
N ALA A 79 -3.02 -19.14 -12.59
CA ALA A 79 -4.38 -19.44 -13.02
C ALA A 79 -5.45 -19.14 -11.95
N LEU A 80 -5.14 -19.39 -10.67
CA LEU A 80 -6.05 -19.09 -9.57
C LEU A 80 -6.33 -17.59 -9.38
N PHE A 81 -5.34 -16.75 -9.62
CA PHE A 81 -5.51 -15.31 -9.44
C PHE A 81 -6.17 -14.63 -10.64
N GLU A 82 -6.14 -15.26 -11.82
CA GLU A 82 -6.66 -14.67 -13.07
C GLU A 82 -6.10 -13.26 -13.39
N SER A 83 -5.09 -12.82 -12.62
CA SER A 83 -4.45 -11.51 -12.72
C SER A 83 -2.99 -11.62 -12.31
N PRO A 84 -2.03 -11.48 -13.24
CA PRO A 84 -0.61 -11.44 -12.93
C PRO A 84 -0.23 -10.36 -11.93
N ILE A 85 -0.91 -9.21 -11.97
CA ILE A 85 -0.65 -8.11 -11.04
C ILE A 85 -1.12 -8.47 -9.63
N ALA A 86 -2.32 -9.05 -9.49
CA ALA A 86 -2.84 -9.49 -8.20
C ALA A 86 -1.93 -10.56 -7.59
N LEU A 87 -1.50 -11.55 -8.37
CA LEU A 87 -0.54 -12.54 -7.93
C LEU A 87 0.76 -11.88 -7.45
N PHE A 88 1.35 -10.96 -8.23
CA PHE A 88 2.57 -10.25 -7.88
C PHE A 88 2.44 -9.48 -6.56
N LEU A 89 1.37 -8.72 -6.40
CA LEU A 89 1.18 -7.88 -5.22
C LEU A 89 0.86 -8.70 -3.97
N LEU A 90 -0.05 -9.67 -4.08
CA LEU A 90 -0.54 -10.44 -2.92
C LEU A 90 0.42 -11.56 -2.54
N SER A 91 1.24 -12.06 -3.45
CA SER A 91 2.31 -13.01 -3.12
C SER A 91 3.60 -12.35 -2.60
N ARG A 92 3.53 -11.12 -2.15
CA ARG A 92 4.64 -10.33 -1.56
C ARG A 92 5.73 -9.91 -2.54
N GLY A 93 5.38 -9.77 -3.81
CA GLY A 93 6.26 -9.30 -4.85
C GLY A 93 7.14 -10.38 -5.46
N ASP A 94 8.18 -9.99 -6.18
CA ASP A 94 9.01 -10.88 -6.98
C ASP A 94 9.66 -12.02 -6.18
N SER A 95 10.17 -11.74 -4.99
CA SER A 95 10.75 -12.75 -4.10
C SER A 95 9.72 -13.79 -3.64
N ALA A 96 8.46 -13.40 -3.48
CA ALA A 96 7.41 -14.32 -3.07
C ALA A 96 6.88 -15.17 -4.23
N THR A 97 6.92 -14.70 -5.47
CA THR A 97 6.59 -15.52 -6.64
C THR A 97 7.57 -16.68 -6.82
N ARG A 98 8.84 -16.48 -6.45
CA ARG A 98 9.88 -17.52 -6.46
C ARG A 98 9.82 -18.42 -5.24
N LEU A 99 9.46 -17.88 -4.10
CA LEU A 99 9.57 -18.52 -2.79
C LEU A 99 8.22 -18.69 -2.10
N TRP A 100 7.12 -18.67 -2.84
CA TRP A 100 5.80 -18.86 -2.24
C TRP A 100 5.73 -20.21 -1.54
N ASN A 101 6.01 -20.15 -0.26
CA ASN A 101 5.88 -21.29 0.62
C ASN A 101 4.51 -21.18 1.31
N PRO A 102 3.63 -22.19 1.18
CA PRO A 102 2.34 -22.23 1.88
C PRO A 102 2.44 -21.90 3.37
N ARG A 103 3.52 -22.29 4.01
CA ARG A 103 3.77 -22.00 5.44
C ARG A 103 3.90 -20.50 5.75
N ASN A 104 4.19 -19.67 4.75
CA ASN A 104 4.39 -18.24 4.92
C ASN A 104 3.15 -17.40 4.58
N ILE A 105 2.11 -17.99 4.02
CA ILE A 105 0.88 -17.25 3.67
C ILE A 105 -0.13 -17.17 4.80
N PHE A 106 0.02 -18.00 5.85
CA PHE A 106 -0.95 -18.15 6.94
C PHE A 106 -0.80 -17.13 8.06
N GLU A 107 0.16 -16.23 7.97
CA GLU A 107 0.43 -15.22 8.99
C GLU A 107 0.42 -13.82 8.38
N GLU A 108 -0.13 -12.86 9.10
CA GLU A 108 0.03 -11.45 8.77
C GLU A 108 1.52 -11.07 8.83
N LYS A 109 2.03 -10.48 7.75
CA LYS A 109 3.43 -10.05 7.69
C LYS A 109 3.51 -8.54 7.51
N GLN A 110 4.50 -7.93 8.12
CA GLN A 110 4.78 -6.50 8.00
C GLN A 110 4.97 -6.04 6.54
N ASN A 111 5.32 -6.96 5.65
CA ASN A 111 5.55 -6.69 4.22
C ASN A 111 4.34 -7.02 3.32
N ASP A 112 3.19 -7.34 3.90
CA ASP A 112 1.97 -7.53 3.13
C ASP A 112 1.62 -6.24 2.39
N THR A 113 1.17 -6.37 1.16
CA THR A 113 0.87 -5.21 0.30
C THR A 113 -0.48 -4.59 0.65
N ALA A 114 -1.40 -5.43 1.17
CA ALA A 114 -2.75 -5.02 1.53
C ALA A 114 -2.97 -5.16 3.03
N ASP A 115 -3.27 -4.06 3.72
CA ASP A 115 -3.87 -4.11 5.05
C ASP A 115 -5.26 -4.74 4.98
N ILE A 116 -6.00 -4.37 3.93
CA ILE A 116 -7.35 -4.85 3.65
C ILE A 116 -7.44 -5.11 2.15
N LEU A 117 -8.00 -6.25 1.78
CA LEU A 117 -8.27 -6.65 0.42
C LEU A 117 -9.78 -6.71 0.18
N PHE A 118 -10.26 -6.03 -0.85
CA PHE A 118 -11.58 -6.27 -1.41
C PHE A 118 -11.42 -7.09 -2.68
N HIS A 119 -12.22 -8.17 -2.80
CA HIS A 119 -12.27 -9.03 -3.99
C HIS A 119 -13.71 -9.26 -4.42
N ASP A 120 -14.00 -8.98 -5.69
CA ASP A 120 -15.31 -9.24 -6.31
C ASP A 120 -15.10 -9.72 -7.76
N ASN A 121 -15.38 -10.99 -8.01
CA ASN A 121 -15.07 -11.68 -9.26
C ASN A 121 -13.56 -11.60 -9.58
N ASN A 122 -13.18 -11.02 -10.71
CA ASN A 122 -11.80 -10.84 -11.16
C ASN A 122 -11.20 -9.46 -10.76
N PHE A 123 -11.90 -8.67 -9.92
CA PHE A 123 -11.43 -7.37 -9.50
C PHE A 123 -10.89 -7.39 -8.07
N PHE A 124 -9.68 -6.89 -7.92
CA PHE A 124 -9.01 -6.72 -6.63
C PHE A 124 -8.86 -5.24 -6.31
N GLU A 125 -9.19 -4.85 -5.08
CA GLU A 125 -8.84 -3.53 -4.57
C GLU A 125 -8.02 -3.68 -3.29
N ILE A 126 -6.79 -3.20 -3.34
CA ILE A 126 -5.87 -3.16 -2.21
C ILE A 126 -6.13 -1.87 -1.47
N ILE A 127 -6.35 -1.97 -0.16
CA ILE A 127 -6.61 -0.83 0.72
C ILE A 127 -5.56 -0.82 1.81
N ASP A 128 -4.82 0.27 1.90
CA ASP A 128 -3.82 0.52 2.92
C ASP A 128 -4.28 1.68 3.81
N VAL A 129 -4.17 1.54 5.13
CA VAL A 129 -4.65 2.52 6.10
C VAL A 129 -3.47 3.23 6.74
N LYS A 130 -3.41 4.54 6.56
CA LYS A 130 -2.41 5.41 7.16
C LYS A 130 -3.04 6.30 8.23
N THR A 131 -2.25 6.69 9.20
CA THR A 131 -2.74 7.53 10.31
C THR A 131 -1.81 8.69 10.56
N ARG A 132 -2.37 9.86 10.86
CA ARG A 132 -1.63 11.07 11.19
C ARG A 132 -2.11 11.65 12.52
N ASN A 133 -1.15 11.91 13.42
CA ASN A 133 -1.42 12.63 14.65
C ASN A 133 -1.46 14.15 14.38
N MET A 134 -2.62 14.77 14.54
CA MET A 134 -2.81 16.19 14.28
C MET A 134 -2.07 17.11 15.27
N ALA A 135 -1.70 16.59 16.44
CA ALA A 135 -0.94 17.36 17.43
C ALA A 135 0.56 17.47 17.10
N LYS A 136 1.02 16.83 16.04
CA LYS A 136 2.44 16.79 15.66
C LYS A 136 2.62 17.16 14.20
N LEU A 137 3.71 17.88 13.91
CA LEU A 137 4.23 17.99 12.55
C LEU A 137 4.73 16.57 12.16
N ALA A 138 3.94 15.86 11.40
CA ALA A 138 4.30 14.54 10.93
C ALA A 138 4.89 14.63 9.50
N MET A 139 6.00 13.93 9.27
CA MET A 139 6.47 13.68 7.92
C MET A 139 5.47 12.76 7.21
N ALA A 140 5.37 12.92 5.89
CA ALA A 140 4.53 12.05 5.07
C ALA A 140 4.90 10.56 5.30
N PRO A 141 3.92 9.68 5.50
CA PRO A 141 4.16 8.28 5.78
C PRO A 141 4.78 7.56 4.60
N ASN A 142 5.49 6.49 4.87
CA ASN A 142 5.87 5.52 3.86
C ASN A 142 4.61 4.84 3.33
N ILE A 143 4.43 4.89 2.03
CA ILE A 143 3.23 4.37 1.37
C ILE A 143 3.49 2.98 0.80
N ILE A 144 4.38 2.90 -0.19
CA ILE A 144 4.71 1.66 -0.89
C ILE A 144 6.12 1.77 -1.46
N SER A 145 6.81 0.65 -1.60
CA SER A 145 8.11 0.63 -2.26
C SER A 145 8.00 1.12 -3.71
N ALA A 146 8.78 2.15 -4.05
CA ALA A 146 8.86 2.67 -5.42
C ALA A 146 9.33 1.60 -6.41
N TYR A 147 10.23 0.71 -5.97
CA TYR A 147 10.68 -0.41 -6.80
C TYR A 147 9.58 -1.45 -7.02
N LYS A 148 8.80 -1.79 -6.00
CA LYS A 148 7.64 -2.68 -6.14
C LYS A 148 6.62 -2.11 -7.14
N VAL A 149 6.37 -0.79 -7.09
CA VAL A 149 5.49 -0.13 -8.06
C VAL A 149 6.08 -0.16 -9.46
N ALA A 150 7.40 0.03 -9.62
CA ALA A 150 8.04 -0.09 -10.93
C ALA A 150 7.91 -1.52 -11.51
N GLN A 151 8.13 -2.55 -10.69
CA GLN A 151 7.89 -3.94 -11.11
C GLN A 151 6.42 -4.20 -11.47
N MET A 152 5.46 -3.69 -10.68
CA MET A 152 4.04 -3.76 -11.01
C MET A 152 3.74 -3.11 -12.36
N CYS A 153 4.35 -1.96 -12.64
CA CYS A 153 4.16 -1.27 -13.93
C CYS A 153 4.63 -2.10 -15.13
N THR A 154 5.70 -2.91 -15.00
CA THR A 154 6.09 -3.82 -16.08
C THR A 154 5.03 -4.90 -16.31
N TYR A 155 4.46 -5.48 -15.26
CA TYR A 155 3.35 -6.43 -15.39
C TYR A 155 2.12 -5.81 -16.05
N ILE A 156 1.77 -4.56 -15.70
CA ILE A 156 0.66 -3.84 -16.33
C ILE A 156 0.88 -3.68 -17.83
N ILE A 157 2.10 -3.29 -18.24
CA ILE A 157 2.44 -3.05 -19.64
C ILE A 157 2.49 -4.37 -20.43
N ASP A 158 3.13 -5.39 -19.86
CA ASP A 158 3.38 -6.66 -20.54
C ASP A 158 2.10 -7.51 -20.71
N ASN A 159 1.12 -7.35 -19.82
CA ASN A 159 -0.11 -8.15 -19.84
C ASN A 159 -1.34 -7.37 -20.31
N GLU A 160 -1.19 -6.09 -20.67
CA GLU A 160 -2.31 -5.21 -21.07
C GLU A 160 -3.52 -5.25 -20.11
N GLU A 161 -3.24 -5.42 -18.81
CA GLU A 161 -4.27 -5.47 -17.78
C GLU A 161 -4.80 -4.08 -17.45
N TYR A 162 -6.10 -3.85 -17.64
CA TYR A 162 -6.65 -2.51 -17.49
C TYR A 162 -7.54 -2.32 -16.28
N ASP A 163 -8.33 -3.28 -15.84
CA ASP A 163 -9.37 -3.05 -14.83
C ASP A 163 -9.45 -4.14 -13.74
N THR A 164 -8.41 -4.93 -13.58
CA THR A 164 -8.41 -6.06 -12.63
C THR A 164 -7.97 -5.67 -11.24
N ILE A 165 -7.28 -4.53 -11.07
CA ILE A 165 -6.73 -4.10 -9.79
C ILE A 165 -6.82 -2.60 -9.57
N ASN A 166 -6.99 -2.22 -8.28
CA ASN A 166 -6.84 -0.86 -7.82
C ASN A 166 -6.12 -0.81 -6.47
N ILE A 167 -5.46 0.30 -6.18
CA ILE A 167 -4.78 0.54 -4.91
C ILE A 167 -5.29 1.84 -4.31
N LYS A 168 -5.89 1.73 -3.14
CA LYS A 168 -6.47 2.84 -2.38
C LYS A 168 -5.72 3.04 -1.07
N TYR A 169 -5.62 4.29 -0.68
CA TYR A 169 -5.07 4.70 0.61
C TYR A 169 -6.14 5.45 1.38
N ILE A 170 -6.36 5.06 2.63
CA ILE A 170 -7.21 5.79 3.57
C ILE A 170 -6.29 6.41 4.61
N GLU A 171 -6.30 7.73 4.74
CA GLU A 171 -5.61 8.43 5.82
C GLU A 171 -6.62 8.89 6.86
N ILE A 172 -6.31 8.60 8.12
CA ILE A 172 -7.10 8.98 9.28
C ILE A 172 -6.29 9.98 10.09
N ASP A 173 -6.77 11.21 10.12
CA ASP A 173 -6.27 12.22 11.03
C ASP A 173 -6.91 12.05 12.40
N TRP A 174 -6.08 11.92 13.42
CA TRP A 174 -6.55 11.64 14.76
C TRP A 174 -5.92 12.55 15.81
N LYS A 175 -6.62 12.65 16.95
CA LYS A 175 -6.11 13.26 18.18
C LYS A 175 -6.39 12.37 19.39
N GLU A 176 -5.74 12.64 20.49
CA GLU A 176 -6.04 12.00 21.77
C GLU A 176 -7.39 12.49 22.31
N SER A 177 -8.16 11.59 22.88
CA SER A 177 -9.45 11.83 23.55
C SER A 177 -9.40 11.25 24.95
N GLY A 178 -8.95 12.06 25.89
CA GLY A 178 -8.58 11.60 27.23
C GLY A 178 -7.31 10.74 27.22
N THR A 179 -7.14 9.91 28.23
CA THR A 179 -5.94 9.07 28.41
C THR A 179 -6.01 7.73 27.72
N GLU A 180 -7.21 7.24 27.41
CA GLU A 180 -7.44 5.86 26.97
C GLU A 180 -7.93 5.74 25.53
N HIS A 181 -8.26 6.85 24.88
CA HIS A 181 -8.86 6.80 23.54
C HIS A 181 -8.16 7.74 22.56
N LEU A 182 -8.25 7.34 21.29
CA LEU A 182 -7.94 8.18 20.13
C LEU A 182 -9.24 8.41 19.36
N ILE A 183 -9.47 9.62 18.86
CA ILE A 183 -10.64 9.96 18.06
C ILE A 183 -10.22 10.29 16.63
N CYS A 184 -10.95 9.75 15.65
CA CYS A 184 -10.82 10.10 14.25
C CYS A 184 -11.45 11.47 13.99
N GLU A 185 -10.65 12.46 13.64
CA GLU A 185 -11.12 13.82 13.35
C GLU A 185 -11.49 13.98 11.88
N GLU A 186 -10.58 13.58 10.98
CA GLU A 186 -10.78 13.66 9.55
C GLU A 186 -10.35 12.38 8.85
N THR A 187 -10.92 12.16 7.66
CA THR A 187 -10.62 10.99 6.84
C THR A 187 -10.45 11.41 5.39
N TYR A 188 -9.42 10.86 4.74
CA TYR A 188 -9.14 11.12 3.34
C TYR A 188 -9.01 9.79 2.59
N ILE A 189 -9.26 9.84 1.28
CA ILE A 189 -9.03 8.70 0.40
C ILE A 189 -8.26 9.15 -0.83
N GLY A 190 -7.27 8.35 -1.20
CA GLY A 190 -6.49 8.51 -2.42
C GLY A 190 -6.44 7.22 -3.22
N GLU A 191 -6.25 7.36 -4.51
CA GLU A 191 -6.13 6.26 -5.45
C GLU A 191 -4.81 6.37 -6.20
N LEU A 192 -3.97 5.32 -6.13
CA LEU A 192 -2.62 5.37 -6.71
C LEU A 192 -2.67 5.65 -8.21
N PHE A 193 -3.55 4.99 -8.95
CA PHE A 193 -3.61 5.10 -10.40
C PHE A 193 -4.31 6.37 -10.92
N LYS A 194 -4.83 7.20 -10.00
CA LYS A 194 -5.25 8.57 -10.28
C LYS A 194 -4.25 9.63 -9.86
N ALA A 195 -3.25 9.22 -9.09
CA ALA A 195 -2.17 10.12 -8.73
C ALA A 195 -1.36 10.49 -9.99
N ASN A 196 -0.97 11.75 -10.09
CA ASN A 196 -0.06 12.20 -11.13
C ASN A 196 1.33 11.60 -10.89
N PRO A 197 1.84 10.68 -11.74
CA PRO A 197 3.10 10.02 -11.49
C PRO A 197 4.28 10.98 -11.31
N ASN A 198 4.26 12.14 -11.97
CA ASN A 198 5.34 13.10 -11.93
C ASN A 198 5.43 13.89 -10.61
N THR A 199 4.40 13.83 -9.77
CA THR A 199 4.38 14.51 -8.46
C THR A 199 4.69 13.56 -7.29
N LEU A 200 4.83 12.25 -7.56
CA LEU A 200 5.15 11.28 -6.53
C LEU A 200 6.59 11.43 -6.06
N TYR A 201 6.76 11.64 -4.76
CA TYR A 201 8.07 11.76 -4.14
C TYR A 201 8.60 10.40 -3.72
N ILE A 202 9.83 10.07 -4.12
CA ILE A 202 10.55 8.86 -3.71
C ILE A 202 11.60 9.22 -2.68
N ASN A 203 11.43 8.74 -1.46
CA ASN A 203 12.46 8.85 -0.43
C ASN A 203 13.49 7.73 -0.58
N TRP A 204 14.56 8.01 -1.28
CA TRP A 204 15.66 7.06 -1.50
C TRP A 204 16.40 6.66 -0.22
N ALA A 205 16.37 7.49 0.82
CA ALA A 205 16.98 7.19 2.12
C ALA A 205 16.11 6.26 2.98
N ALA A 206 14.81 6.26 2.76
CA ALA A 206 13.85 5.39 3.45
C ALA A 206 13.50 4.15 2.61
N ALA A 207 14.49 3.37 2.23
CA ALA A 207 14.34 2.14 1.44
C ALA A 207 13.52 2.32 0.15
N MET A 208 13.72 3.43 -0.55
CA MET A 208 13.01 3.77 -1.79
C MET A 208 11.48 3.77 -1.63
N GLN A 209 10.97 4.34 -0.54
CA GLN A 209 9.54 4.45 -0.33
C GLN A 209 8.94 5.66 -1.04
N ILE A 210 7.79 5.50 -1.67
CA ILE A 210 6.94 6.61 -2.05
C ILE A 210 6.35 7.19 -0.77
N GLN A 211 6.36 8.51 -0.63
CA GLN A 211 5.83 9.22 0.53
C GLN A 211 4.87 10.32 0.10
N PHE A 212 3.70 10.36 0.70
CA PHE A 212 2.74 11.45 0.58
C PHE A 212 1.72 11.42 1.73
N HIS A 213 1.11 12.54 2.03
CA HIS A 213 -0.16 12.59 2.74
C HIS A 213 -1.31 12.43 1.73
N VAL A 214 -2.31 11.63 2.07
CA VAL A 214 -3.40 11.30 1.14
C VAL A 214 -4.20 12.54 0.74
N ASN A 215 -4.38 13.49 1.67
CA ASN A 215 -5.05 14.76 1.40
C ASN A 215 -4.24 15.73 0.49
N GLU A 216 -2.93 15.48 0.31
CA GLU A 216 -2.03 16.28 -0.52
C GLU A 216 -1.73 15.62 -1.87
N LEU A 217 -2.24 14.39 -2.07
CA LEU A 217 -2.00 13.63 -3.29
C LEU A 217 -2.66 14.29 -4.49
N ASP A 218 -1.86 14.67 -5.48
CA ASP A 218 -2.37 15.17 -6.77
C ASP A 218 -3.03 14.03 -7.55
N GLN A 219 -4.35 13.96 -7.52
CA GLN A 219 -5.17 12.96 -8.21
C GLN A 219 -5.69 13.47 -9.58
N SER A 220 -4.89 14.24 -10.28
CA SER A 220 -5.25 14.85 -11.57
C SER A 220 -5.07 13.94 -12.78
N PHE A 221 -4.47 12.75 -12.63
CA PHE A 221 -4.23 11.84 -13.75
C PHE A 221 -5.54 11.29 -14.32
N LYS A 222 -5.69 11.36 -15.64
CA LYS A 222 -6.92 10.96 -16.38
C LYS A 222 -6.67 9.93 -17.48
N GLY A 223 -5.45 9.43 -17.62
CA GLY A 223 -5.11 8.38 -18.57
C GLY A 223 -5.59 7.00 -18.12
N ASN A 224 -5.39 6.01 -18.97
CA ASN A 224 -5.60 4.61 -18.60
C ASN A 224 -4.45 4.06 -17.75
N LEU A 225 -4.59 2.83 -17.23
CA LEU A 225 -3.62 2.22 -16.35
C LEU A 225 -2.24 2.01 -17.02
N ASN A 226 -2.23 1.68 -18.32
CA ASN A 226 -0.99 1.53 -19.09
C ASN A 226 -0.25 2.87 -19.24
N ASP A 227 -0.98 3.95 -19.52
CA ASP A 227 -0.38 5.29 -19.60
C ASP A 227 0.17 5.72 -18.24
N TRP A 228 -0.54 5.41 -17.15
CA TRP A 228 -0.06 5.65 -15.80
C TRP A 228 1.24 4.90 -15.53
N ALA A 229 1.29 3.60 -15.87
CA ALA A 229 2.46 2.76 -15.67
C ALA A 229 3.67 3.27 -16.44
N LYS A 230 3.51 3.65 -17.71
CA LYS A 230 4.57 4.26 -18.52
C LYS A 230 5.04 5.58 -17.92
N GLY A 231 4.12 6.43 -17.49
CA GLY A 231 4.43 7.71 -16.83
C GLY A 231 5.21 7.50 -15.54
N TYR A 232 4.80 6.54 -14.73
CA TYR A 232 5.50 6.19 -13.50
C TYR A 232 6.92 5.66 -13.75
N LEU A 233 7.10 4.73 -14.68
CA LEU A 233 8.44 4.21 -15.02
C LEU A 233 9.38 5.31 -15.50
N LYS A 234 8.88 6.23 -16.34
CA LYS A 234 9.67 7.38 -16.77
C LYS A 234 10.13 8.25 -15.60
N MET A 235 9.23 8.55 -14.67
CA MET A 235 9.54 9.31 -13.46
C MET A 235 10.53 8.55 -12.58
N PHE A 236 10.29 7.25 -12.34
CA PHE A 236 11.14 6.39 -11.50
C PHE A 236 12.58 6.32 -12.02
N VAL A 237 12.77 6.05 -13.31
CA VAL A 237 14.10 5.99 -13.95
C VAL A 237 14.82 7.33 -13.83
N LYS A 238 14.15 8.44 -14.17
CA LYS A 238 14.74 9.78 -14.03
C LYS A 238 15.14 10.09 -12.58
N SER A 239 14.34 9.70 -11.61
CA SER A 239 14.65 9.88 -10.19
C SER A 239 15.85 9.03 -9.76
N ALA A 240 15.95 7.79 -10.26
CA ALA A 240 17.06 6.90 -9.98
C ALA A 240 18.38 7.42 -10.58
N GLU A 241 18.35 7.85 -11.83
CA GLU A 241 19.54 8.44 -12.51
C GLU A 241 20.03 9.68 -11.75
N HIS A 242 19.14 10.58 -11.37
CA HIS A 242 19.49 11.75 -10.57
C HIS A 242 20.11 11.35 -9.22
N ARG A 243 19.59 10.31 -8.58
CA ARG A 243 20.15 9.79 -7.31
C ARG A 243 21.55 9.24 -7.51
N ILE A 244 21.79 8.47 -8.57
CA ILE A 244 23.10 7.90 -8.89
C ILE A 244 24.12 9.02 -9.13
N ASP A 245 23.77 10.02 -9.94
CA ASP A 245 24.65 11.17 -10.20
C ASP A 245 24.97 11.93 -8.91
N THR A 246 23.96 12.23 -8.09
CA THR A 246 24.16 12.90 -6.80
C THR A 246 25.10 12.11 -5.87
N MET A 247 24.94 10.79 -5.82
CA MET A 247 25.82 9.94 -5.02
C MET A 247 27.25 9.93 -5.56
N TYR A 248 27.40 9.85 -6.88
CA TYR A 248 28.72 9.91 -7.51
C TYR A 248 29.43 11.23 -7.22
N GLN A 249 28.76 12.36 -7.46
CA GLN A 249 29.33 13.69 -7.25
C GLN A 249 29.69 13.96 -5.78
N LYS A 250 28.87 13.47 -4.85
CA LYS A 250 29.04 13.74 -3.42
C LYS A 250 30.02 12.78 -2.74
N TYR A 251 29.99 11.50 -3.09
CA TYR A 251 30.68 10.46 -2.29
C TYR A 251 31.80 9.75 -3.06
N VAL A 252 31.89 9.90 -4.38
CA VAL A 252 32.92 9.23 -5.17
C VAL A 252 33.91 10.24 -5.75
N ALA A 253 33.45 11.19 -6.55
CA ALA A 253 34.32 12.10 -7.27
C ALA A 253 35.31 12.87 -6.40
N PRO A 254 34.95 13.44 -5.22
CA PRO A 254 35.87 14.19 -4.38
C PRO A 254 37.04 13.37 -3.85
N PHE A 255 36.85 12.06 -3.70
CA PHE A 255 37.83 11.19 -3.06
C PHE A 255 38.71 10.41 -4.06
N LYS A 256 38.32 10.33 -5.33
CA LYS A 256 39.09 9.59 -6.36
C LYS A 256 40.55 10.04 -6.43
N LYS A 257 40.83 11.36 -6.34
CA LYS A 257 42.19 11.89 -6.40
C LYS A 257 43.11 11.49 -5.26
N TYR A 258 42.56 10.87 -4.19
CA TYR A 258 43.35 10.42 -3.03
C TYR A 258 43.69 8.93 -3.08
N ILE A 259 43.12 8.19 -4.03
CA ILE A 259 43.30 6.74 -4.14
C ILE A 259 43.92 6.30 -5.47
N TYR A 260 44.14 7.22 -6.38
CA TYR A 260 44.91 7.12 -7.64
C TYR A 260 45.92 8.27 -7.67
#